data_b43d9f54b709afbe49a8a4b476cd231f
#
_entry.id   b43d9f54b709afbe49a8a4b476cd231f
#
_cell.length_a   1.000
_cell.length_b   1.000
_cell.length_c   1.000
_cell.angle_alpha   90.00
_cell.angle_beta   90.00
_cell.angle_gamma   90.00
#
_symmetry.space_group_name_H-M   'P 1'
#
loop_
_entity.id
_entity.type
_entity.pdbx_description
1 polymer ?
#
loop_
_entity_poly.entity_id
_entity_poly.type
_entity_poly.pdbx_seq_one_letter_code
_entity_poly.pdbx_strand_id
1 'polypeptide(L)'
;MLPIPKSSRWDGLVFLHGLLPESEDDAALHRLVATSGDFGLAYLTERWAARFVSELFRNYVVCFIGYSIDDPVLRYMMDALAADRMLGEVTPQAWAFGDCEAGKEHLKTIEWEAKGVRPILYRVQPATHDHSALHDTIRTWADVYRDGVQGKEAIVAKHAMAQPQDSTLQDDFVGRMLWALSDKSGLPAKRFAEFNPVPPLEWLLEAFSHERFLQRDLARFGFSSVKEEDAELRFSLVRRPAPYDHAPPMTLASSGSMASRWDGLMFQLARWLVRHLDDPRLIIWIAERGGQMDSRWISLVDSELERLATLERDGKVSELDLIRLDAPKGVPDPKMRTLWRIVLGGRLKTPLSGGLLYRWIKRLRREGLNTSLRMELRSLLSPKITLRRPFVWDGEVADGADETVRIKQLVDWDLVLAEDNVHAVLQDQSKGEWEKALPLLHSDLQQLLCDALGLLRDLGEADDLVDRSYWDLPSITPHWQNRSFRDWVSLIELLRDAWLAVRATDESRSTLMAQAWFEIPYPTFKRLALFAASQDNCIEQEQWVDWLLLDEGRWLWSQCTAREVLRLLVLQG
;
A
#
# COMPACT_ATOMS: atom_id res chain seq x y z
N MET A 1 3.87 20.92 -54.22
CA MET A 1 2.77 20.84 -53.25
C MET A 1 3.16 19.80 -52.20
N LEU A 2 3.27 20.19 -50.93
CA LEU A 2 3.59 19.24 -49.88
C LEU A 2 2.42 18.25 -49.73
N PRO A 3 2.69 16.95 -49.56
CA PRO A 3 1.62 15.99 -49.31
C PRO A 3 0.94 16.32 -48.00
N ILE A 4 -0.38 16.41 -48.01
CA ILE A 4 -1.16 16.61 -46.76
C ILE A 4 -1.01 15.35 -45.91
N PRO A 5 -0.50 15.45 -44.66
CA PRO A 5 -0.37 14.30 -43.80
C PRO A 5 -1.77 13.80 -43.44
N LYS A 6 -2.15 12.66 -43.98
CA LYS A 6 -3.36 11.96 -43.60
C LYS A 6 -3.06 11.11 -42.36
N SER A 7 -4.08 10.67 -41.65
CA SER A 7 -4.02 9.86 -40.44
C SER A 7 -3.26 8.51 -40.54
N SER A 8 -2.80 8.13 -41.74
CA SER A 8 -1.88 7.00 -41.92
C SER A 8 -0.47 7.42 -41.54
N ARG A 9 0.31 6.50 -40.97
CA ARG A 9 1.71 6.69 -40.60
C ARG A 9 2.45 7.44 -41.70
N TRP A 10 2.88 8.67 -41.37
CA TRP A 10 3.75 9.44 -42.25
C TRP A 10 5.15 9.40 -41.64
N ASP A 11 6.10 8.92 -42.42
CA ASP A 11 7.51 8.81 -42.04
C ASP A 11 8.32 9.58 -43.06
N GLY A 12 8.90 10.71 -42.64
CA GLY A 12 9.65 11.55 -43.53
C GLY A 12 10.14 12.86 -42.92
N LEU A 13 11.10 13.47 -43.57
CA LEU A 13 11.65 14.78 -43.23
C LEU A 13 11.12 15.84 -44.22
N VAL A 14 10.56 16.92 -43.68
CA VAL A 14 10.05 18.03 -44.46
C VAL A 14 10.75 19.32 -44.10
N PHE A 15 11.32 19.97 -45.08
CA PHE A 15 11.88 21.30 -44.97
C PHE A 15 10.80 22.31 -45.39
N LEU A 16 10.12 22.92 -44.42
CA LEU A 16 9.02 23.85 -44.67
C LEU A 16 9.44 25.08 -45.43
N HIS A 17 10.69 25.51 -45.28
CA HIS A 17 11.27 26.65 -45.98
C HIS A 17 12.13 26.23 -47.16
N GLY A 18 12.09 24.96 -47.56
CA GLY A 18 12.91 24.39 -48.63
C GLY A 18 14.28 23.96 -48.15
N LEU A 19 14.97 23.24 -49.00
CA LEU A 19 16.35 22.79 -48.80
C LEU A 19 17.23 23.47 -49.85
N LEU A 20 18.31 24.09 -49.44
CA LEU A 20 19.29 24.69 -50.33
C LEU A 20 19.96 23.58 -51.15
N PRO A 21 19.91 23.62 -52.50
CA PRO A 21 20.51 22.60 -53.32
C PRO A 21 22.05 22.68 -53.25
N GLU A 22 22.71 21.53 -53.39
CA GLU A 22 24.18 21.45 -53.42
C GLU A 22 24.78 22.02 -54.72
N SER A 23 23.99 22.08 -55.80
CA SER A 23 24.36 22.64 -57.10
C SER A 23 23.38 23.74 -57.51
N GLU A 24 23.81 24.64 -58.38
CA GLU A 24 22.94 25.69 -58.91
C GLU A 24 21.75 25.07 -59.67
N ASP A 25 20.59 25.08 -59.03
CA ASP A 25 19.30 24.68 -59.55
C ASP A 25 18.29 25.80 -59.33
N ASP A 26 18.08 26.62 -60.35
CA ASP A 26 17.15 27.74 -60.30
C ASP A 26 15.73 27.32 -59.88
N ALA A 27 15.29 26.15 -60.31
CA ALA A 27 13.96 25.66 -59.94
C ALA A 27 13.86 25.28 -58.44
N ALA A 28 14.94 24.81 -57.83
CA ALA A 28 15.00 24.53 -56.40
C ALA A 28 15.12 25.83 -55.58
N LEU A 29 15.92 26.80 -56.08
CA LEU A 29 16.06 28.11 -55.42
C LEU A 29 14.74 28.89 -55.39
N HIS A 30 13.94 28.84 -56.44
CA HIS A 30 12.61 29.46 -56.48
C HIS A 30 11.59 28.81 -55.50
N ARG A 31 11.90 27.66 -54.93
CA ARG A 31 11.05 26.99 -53.91
C ARG A 31 11.45 27.30 -52.48
N LEU A 32 12.54 28.05 -52.29
CA LEU A 32 12.96 28.47 -50.94
C LEU A 32 12.04 29.56 -50.41
N VAL A 33 11.78 29.50 -49.13
CA VAL A 33 11.13 30.58 -48.38
C VAL A 33 12.23 31.39 -47.69
N ALA A 34 12.80 32.32 -48.44
CA ALA A 34 13.99 33.10 -48.01
C ALA A 34 13.65 34.55 -47.68
N THR A 35 12.59 35.09 -48.26
CA THR A 35 12.18 36.49 -48.04
C THR A 35 10.82 36.59 -47.35
N SER A 36 10.49 37.78 -46.84
CA SER A 36 9.16 38.06 -46.25
C SER A 36 8.03 37.89 -47.29
N GLY A 37 8.32 38.11 -48.57
CA GLY A 37 7.38 37.83 -49.66
C GLY A 37 7.11 36.35 -49.85
N ASP A 38 8.15 35.51 -49.85
CA ASP A 38 8.02 34.06 -49.94
C ASP A 38 7.27 33.51 -48.73
N PHE A 39 7.54 34.05 -47.51
CA PHE A 39 6.80 33.72 -46.31
C PHE A 39 5.32 34.07 -46.45
N GLY A 40 5.01 35.27 -46.96
CA GLY A 40 3.64 35.69 -47.25
C GLY A 40 2.92 34.75 -48.21
N LEU A 41 3.58 34.30 -49.24
CA LEU A 41 3.04 33.30 -50.16
C LEU A 41 2.76 31.95 -49.47
N ALA A 42 3.76 31.42 -48.76
CA ALA A 42 3.68 30.10 -48.12
C ALA A 42 2.62 29.99 -47.02
N TYR A 43 2.50 31.03 -46.19
CA TYR A 43 1.67 30.99 -44.99
C TYR A 43 0.35 31.76 -45.09
N LEU A 44 0.33 32.87 -45.86
CA LEU A 44 -0.82 33.76 -45.91
C LEU A 44 -1.63 33.66 -47.19
N THR A 45 -0.99 33.68 -48.37
CA THR A 45 -1.68 33.73 -49.64
C THR A 45 -2.02 32.35 -50.15
N GLU A 46 -1.03 31.53 -50.46
CA GLU A 46 -1.24 30.16 -50.94
C GLU A 46 -1.51 29.19 -49.82
N ARG A 47 -1.10 29.52 -48.57
CA ARG A 47 -1.35 28.80 -47.33
C ARG A 47 -0.92 27.33 -47.32
N TRP A 48 -0.02 26.91 -48.19
CA TRP A 48 0.38 25.50 -48.25
C TRP A 48 1.14 25.06 -46.98
N ALA A 49 2.01 25.91 -46.44
CA ALA A 49 2.73 25.63 -45.21
C ALA A 49 1.77 25.65 -43.97
N ALA A 50 0.87 26.66 -43.92
CA ALA A 50 -0.13 26.74 -42.86
C ALA A 50 -1.07 25.53 -42.87
N ARG A 51 -1.54 25.09 -44.06
CA ARG A 51 -2.38 23.88 -44.17
C ARG A 51 -1.65 22.62 -43.75
N PHE A 52 -0.39 22.47 -44.18
CA PHE A 52 0.42 21.32 -43.78
C PHE A 52 0.57 21.23 -42.26
N VAL A 53 0.91 22.34 -41.61
CA VAL A 53 1.08 22.41 -40.19
C VAL A 53 -0.24 22.18 -39.44
N SER A 54 -1.37 22.79 -39.89
CA SER A 54 -2.69 22.54 -39.31
C SER A 54 -3.06 21.06 -39.32
N GLU A 55 -2.80 20.37 -40.43
CA GLU A 55 -3.05 18.92 -40.54
C GLU A 55 -2.13 18.07 -39.64
N LEU A 56 -0.88 18.48 -39.42
CA LEU A 56 -0.01 17.85 -38.43
C LEU A 56 -0.61 17.95 -37.05
N PHE A 57 -1.04 19.12 -36.63
CA PHE A 57 -1.62 19.34 -35.31
C PHE A 57 -2.95 18.62 -35.07
N ARG A 58 -3.72 18.43 -36.13
CA ARG A 58 -4.99 17.69 -36.01
C ARG A 58 -4.81 16.19 -35.87
N ASN A 59 -3.74 15.64 -36.46
CA ASN A 59 -3.59 14.20 -36.61
C ASN A 59 -2.45 13.60 -35.81
N TYR A 60 -1.53 14.42 -35.30
CA TYR A 60 -0.31 13.96 -34.62
C TYR A 60 -0.07 14.67 -33.30
N VAL A 61 0.59 13.98 -32.36
CA VAL A 61 1.21 14.62 -31.21
C VAL A 61 2.46 15.37 -31.68
N VAL A 62 2.42 16.69 -31.61
CA VAL A 62 3.53 17.54 -32.05
C VAL A 62 4.44 17.85 -30.85
N CYS A 63 5.76 17.69 -31.04
CA CYS A 63 6.78 18.08 -30.09
C CYS A 63 7.72 19.11 -30.71
N PHE A 64 7.76 20.31 -30.14
CA PHE A 64 8.66 21.38 -30.55
C PHE A 64 10.03 21.23 -29.88
N ILE A 65 11.10 21.30 -30.70
CA ILE A 65 12.48 21.21 -30.23
C ILE A 65 13.26 22.36 -30.84
N GLY A 66 13.94 23.17 -30.03
CA GLY A 66 14.74 24.31 -30.52
C GLY A 66 13.91 25.53 -30.92
N TYR A 67 12.67 25.61 -30.50
CA TYR A 67 11.81 26.77 -30.73
C TYR A 67 11.72 27.64 -29.47
N SER A 68 11.78 28.95 -29.66
CA SER A 68 11.43 29.93 -28.63
C SER A 68 9.92 30.17 -28.61
N ILE A 69 9.37 30.40 -27.43
CA ILE A 69 7.96 30.79 -27.27
C ILE A 69 7.65 32.14 -27.99
N ASP A 70 8.68 32.93 -28.21
CA ASP A 70 8.57 34.25 -28.86
C ASP A 70 8.71 34.17 -30.37
N ASP A 71 8.96 32.96 -30.93
CA ASP A 71 9.03 32.76 -32.38
C ASP A 71 7.72 33.19 -33.04
N PRO A 72 7.72 34.14 -33.97
CA PRO A 72 6.52 34.66 -34.61
C PRO A 72 5.74 33.60 -35.39
N VAL A 73 6.42 32.62 -36.00
CA VAL A 73 5.80 31.54 -36.76
C VAL A 73 5.07 30.61 -35.82
N LEU A 74 5.71 30.22 -34.71
CA LEU A 74 5.13 29.38 -33.70
C LEU A 74 3.90 30.05 -33.04
N ARG A 75 4.02 31.34 -32.71
CA ARG A 75 2.91 32.13 -32.15
C ARG A 75 1.69 32.09 -33.10
N TYR A 76 1.89 32.41 -34.35
CA TYR A 76 0.81 32.42 -35.34
C TYR A 76 0.14 31.06 -35.51
N MET A 77 0.91 29.99 -35.53
CA MET A 77 0.39 28.63 -35.60
C MET A 77 -0.38 28.23 -34.32
N MET A 78 0.10 28.63 -33.16
CA MET A 78 -0.57 28.35 -31.88
C MET A 78 -1.89 29.11 -31.76
N ASP A 79 -1.93 30.36 -32.18
CA ASP A 79 -3.17 31.17 -32.18
C ASP A 79 -4.22 30.55 -33.14
N ALA A 80 -3.81 30.01 -34.26
CA ALA A 80 -4.70 29.29 -35.19
C ALA A 80 -5.25 27.99 -34.56
N LEU A 81 -4.43 27.24 -33.83
CA LEU A 81 -4.86 26.04 -33.11
C LEU A 81 -5.77 26.35 -31.95
N ALA A 82 -5.52 27.43 -31.21
CA ALA A 82 -6.39 27.88 -30.15
C ALA A 82 -7.78 28.23 -30.71
N ALA A 83 -7.85 28.88 -31.88
CA ALA A 83 -9.09 29.16 -32.57
C ALA A 83 -9.85 27.89 -32.98
N ASP A 84 -9.15 26.89 -33.53
CA ASP A 84 -9.73 25.59 -33.90
C ASP A 84 -10.33 24.87 -32.66
N ARG A 85 -9.64 24.90 -31.53
CA ARG A 85 -10.14 24.35 -30.26
C ARG A 85 -11.39 25.08 -29.73
N MET A 86 -11.43 26.40 -29.88
CA MET A 86 -12.62 27.20 -29.51
C MET A 86 -13.83 26.85 -30.38
N LEU A 87 -13.62 26.37 -31.59
CA LEU A 87 -14.66 25.86 -32.49
C LEU A 87 -15.08 24.41 -32.18
N GLY A 88 -14.51 23.80 -31.12
CA GLY A 88 -14.86 22.46 -30.67
C GLY A 88 -14.09 21.32 -31.34
N GLU A 89 -13.04 21.61 -32.10
CA GLU A 89 -12.18 20.56 -32.67
C GLU A 89 -11.28 19.97 -31.60
N VAL A 90 -11.29 18.64 -31.46
CA VAL A 90 -10.40 17.89 -30.56
C VAL A 90 -9.06 17.69 -31.26
N THR A 91 -8.02 18.40 -30.81
CA THR A 91 -6.66 18.25 -31.31
C THR A 91 -5.78 17.53 -30.29
N PRO A 92 -4.83 16.65 -30.73
CA PRO A 92 -3.84 16.07 -29.83
C PRO A 92 -3.05 17.14 -29.06
N GLN A 93 -2.62 16.81 -27.84
CA GLN A 93 -1.80 17.71 -27.01
C GLN A 93 -0.43 17.95 -27.67
N ALA A 94 -0.08 19.20 -27.88
CA ALA A 94 1.26 19.60 -28.33
C ALA A 94 2.21 19.78 -27.14
N TRP A 95 3.50 19.47 -27.36
CA TRP A 95 4.58 19.53 -26.40
C TRP A 95 5.72 20.40 -26.89
N ALA A 96 6.51 21.00 -25.99
CA ALA A 96 7.70 21.75 -26.36
C ALA A 96 8.80 21.54 -25.32
N PHE A 97 10.05 21.38 -25.78
CA PHE A 97 11.21 21.52 -24.90
C PHE A 97 11.45 23.00 -24.65
N GLY A 98 11.38 23.44 -23.41
CA GLY A 98 11.58 24.81 -22.97
C GLY A 98 12.75 24.91 -22.00
N ASP A 99 13.62 25.89 -22.20
CA ASP A 99 14.66 26.22 -21.26
C ASP A 99 14.09 27.02 -20.09
N CYS A 100 14.62 26.80 -18.90
CA CYS A 100 14.25 27.58 -17.71
C CYS A 100 15.43 27.76 -16.77
N GLU A 101 15.43 28.89 -16.07
CA GLU A 101 16.30 29.11 -14.92
C GLU A 101 15.72 28.46 -13.67
N ALA A 102 16.59 28.06 -12.74
CA ALA A 102 16.14 27.50 -11.48
C ALA A 102 15.20 28.46 -10.72
N GLY A 103 14.05 27.97 -10.31
CA GLY A 103 13.01 28.74 -9.59
C GLY A 103 12.03 29.49 -10.48
N LYS A 104 12.21 29.49 -11.81
CA LYS A 104 11.27 30.09 -12.78
C LYS A 104 10.37 29.06 -13.49
N GLU A 105 10.44 27.81 -13.09
CA GLU A 105 9.74 26.69 -13.74
C GLU A 105 8.22 26.94 -13.85
N HIS A 106 7.62 27.44 -12.79
CA HIS A 106 6.17 27.73 -12.76
C HIS A 106 5.77 28.82 -13.76
N LEU A 107 6.55 29.90 -13.83
CA LEU A 107 6.29 31.00 -14.78
C LEU A 107 6.40 30.51 -16.22
N LYS A 108 7.45 29.76 -16.53
CA LYS A 108 7.66 29.18 -17.86
C LYS A 108 6.55 28.20 -18.24
N THR A 109 6.09 27.41 -17.30
CA THR A 109 4.95 26.50 -17.54
C THR A 109 3.70 27.28 -17.94
N ILE A 110 3.34 28.33 -17.19
CA ILE A 110 2.18 29.18 -17.49
C ILE A 110 2.31 29.84 -18.88
N GLU A 111 3.52 30.33 -19.24
CA GLU A 111 3.77 30.96 -20.54
C GLU A 111 3.47 30.00 -21.71
N TRP A 112 3.93 28.74 -21.62
CA TRP A 112 3.67 27.72 -22.64
C TRP A 112 2.21 27.22 -22.65
N GLU A 113 1.63 27.01 -21.48
CA GLU A 113 0.24 26.54 -21.35
C GLU A 113 -0.76 27.57 -21.85
N ALA A 114 -0.48 28.86 -21.67
CA ALA A 114 -1.26 29.94 -22.27
C ALA A 114 -1.32 29.86 -23.81
N LYS A 115 -0.38 29.18 -24.42
CA LYS A 115 -0.33 28.90 -25.85
C LYS A 115 -0.93 27.54 -26.22
N GLY A 116 -1.46 26.81 -25.26
CA GLY A 116 -2.00 25.47 -25.47
C GLY A 116 -0.94 24.38 -25.69
N VAL A 117 0.31 24.64 -25.34
CA VAL A 117 1.44 23.70 -25.44
C VAL A 117 1.92 23.31 -24.04
N ARG A 118 2.17 22.05 -23.80
CA ARG A 118 2.77 21.60 -22.55
C ARG A 118 4.30 21.61 -22.65
N PRO A 119 5.00 22.33 -21.76
CA PRO A 119 6.44 22.37 -21.80
C PRO A 119 7.06 21.13 -21.12
N ILE A 120 8.17 20.69 -21.68
CA ILE A 120 9.15 19.80 -21.04
C ILE A 120 10.33 20.69 -20.70
N LEU A 121 10.37 21.16 -19.44
CA LEU A 121 11.38 22.14 -19.03
C LEU A 121 12.69 21.46 -18.70
N TYR A 122 13.80 22.08 -19.13
CA TYR A 122 15.15 21.71 -18.76
C TYR A 122 15.90 22.95 -18.24
N ARG A 123 16.82 22.75 -17.30
CA ARG A 123 17.53 23.87 -16.66
C ARG A 123 18.69 24.31 -17.49
N VAL A 124 18.79 25.62 -17.67
CA VAL A 124 19.91 26.30 -18.29
C VAL A 124 20.49 27.33 -17.32
N GLN A 125 21.82 27.37 -17.21
CA GLN A 125 22.48 28.41 -16.43
C GLN A 125 22.53 29.69 -17.25
N PRO A 126 22.09 30.85 -16.71
CA PRO A 126 22.05 32.11 -17.45
C PRO A 126 23.38 32.54 -18.04
N ALA A 127 24.50 32.22 -17.36
CA ALA A 127 25.85 32.63 -17.76
C ALA A 127 26.41 31.82 -18.95
N THR A 128 25.99 30.59 -19.17
CA THR A 128 26.60 29.70 -20.15
C THR A 128 25.69 29.40 -21.34
N HIS A 129 24.40 29.62 -21.20
CA HIS A 129 23.39 29.20 -22.19
C HIS A 129 23.59 27.74 -22.67
N ASP A 130 23.97 26.87 -21.73
CA ASP A 130 24.28 25.47 -22.05
C ASP A 130 23.00 24.64 -22.22
N HIS A 131 22.75 24.16 -23.42
CA HIS A 131 21.64 23.30 -23.80
C HIS A 131 22.03 21.81 -23.84
N SER A 132 23.18 21.42 -23.30
CA SER A 132 23.66 20.04 -23.31
C SER A 132 22.62 19.05 -22.73
N ALA A 133 21.92 19.43 -21.67
CA ALA A 133 20.86 18.63 -21.07
C ALA A 133 19.73 18.28 -22.06
N LEU A 134 19.34 19.20 -22.95
CA LEU A 134 18.37 18.94 -24.02
C LEU A 134 18.95 17.95 -25.04
N HIS A 135 20.17 18.20 -25.50
CA HIS A 135 20.82 17.34 -26.50
C HIS A 135 20.99 15.91 -25.97
N ASP A 136 21.41 15.74 -24.72
CA ASP A 136 21.59 14.44 -24.09
C ASP A 136 20.26 13.73 -23.87
N THR A 137 19.22 14.48 -23.52
CA THR A 137 17.86 13.93 -23.38
C THR A 137 17.33 13.43 -24.72
N ILE A 138 17.47 14.21 -25.80
CA ILE A 138 17.01 13.82 -27.13
C ILE A 138 17.82 12.61 -27.63
N ARG A 139 19.13 12.59 -27.42
CA ARG A 139 19.99 11.47 -27.81
C ARG A 139 19.58 10.21 -27.08
N THR A 140 19.44 10.29 -25.78
CA THR A 140 18.98 9.16 -24.95
C THR A 140 17.60 8.67 -25.38
N TRP A 141 16.68 9.58 -25.66
CA TRP A 141 15.35 9.23 -26.16
C TRP A 141 15.41 8.52 -27.53
N ALA A 142 16.20 9.04 -28.44
CA ALA A 142 16.39 8.41 -29.75
C ALA A 142 16.97 6.99 -29.63
N ASP A 143 17.97 6.80 -28.81
CA ASP A 143 18.60 5.51 -28.55
C ASP A 143 17.61 4.50 -27.97
N VAL A 144 16.89 4.91 -26.92
CA VAL A 144 15.88 4.05 -26.26
C VAL A 144 14.71 3.74 -27.20
N TYR A 145 14.26 4.72 -27.99
CA TYR A 145 13.20 4.51 -28.98
C TYR A 145 13.63 3.53 -30.06
N ARG A 146 14.86 3.68 -30.57
CA ARG A 146 15.45 2.77 -31.59
C ARG A 146 15.54 1.34 -31.04
N ASP A 147 16.01 1.19 -29.82
CA ASP A 147 16.24 -0.11 -29.20
C ASP A 147 14.96 -0.71 -28.61
N GLY A 148 13.88 0.06 -28.49
CA GLY A 148 12.56 -0.40 -28.03
C GLY A 148 12.59 -1.01 -26.63
N VAL A 149 12.16 -2.27 -26.52
CA VAL A 149 12.11 -2.99 -25.21
C VAL A 149 13.52 -3.20 -24.66
N GLN A 150 14.52 -3.47 -25.50
CA GLN A 150 15.92 -3.64 -25.06
C GLN A 150 16.47 -2.35 -24.45
N GLY A 151 16.14 -1.19 -25.03
CA GLY A 151 16.50 0.11 -24.47
C GLY A 151 15.89 0.33 -23.09
N LYS A 152 14.64 -0.11 -22.88
CA LYS A 152 14.00 -0.08 -21.56
C LYS A 152 14.63 -1.06 -20.56
N GLU A 153 15.00 -2.25 -20.99
CA GLU A 153 15.76 -3.19 -20.18
C GLU A 153 17.14 -2.65 -19.78
N ALA A 154 17.79 -1.88 -20.67
CA ALA A 154 19.05 -1.20 -20.37
C ALA A 154 18.89 -0.11 -19.30
N ILE A 155 17.78 0.64 -19.32
CA ILE A 155 17.45 1.59 -18.25
C ILE A 155 17.31 0.86 -16.90
N VAL A 156 16.59 -0.26 -16.88
CA VAL A 156 16.46 -1.08 -15.67
C VAL A 156 17.83 -1.55 -15.18
N ALA A 157 18.65 -2.10 -16.07
CA ALA A 157 19.98 -2.58 -15.72
C ALA A 157 20.88 -1.47 -15.11
N LYS A 158 20.74 -0.24 -15.63
CA LYS A 158 21.51 0.91 -15.14
C LYS A 158 21.06 1.40 -13.76
N HIS A 159 19.77 1.37 -13.47
CA HIS A 159 19.19 2.06 -12.32
C HIS A 159 18.55 1.13 -11.27
N ALA A 160 18.45 -0.18 -11.51
CA ALA A 160 17.79 -1.09 -10.57
C ALA A 160 18.33 -0.99 -9.14
N MET A 161 19.65 -0.83 -8.99
CA MET A 161 20.33 -0.74 -7.69
C MET A 161 20.38 0.67 -7.10
N ALA A 162 19.87 1.66 -7.80
CA ALA A 162 19.78 3.01 -7.25
C ALA A 162 18.77 3.05 -6.11
N GLN A 163 19.05 3.87 -5.09
CA GLN A 163 18.12 4.12 -4.00
C GLN A 163 17.35 5.41 -4.28
N PRO A 164 16.05 5.33 -4.61
CA PRO A 164 15.21 6.50 -4.70
C PRO A 164 15.20 7.23 -3.36
N GLN A 165 15.38 8.55 -3.39
CA GLN A 165 15.32 9.38 -2.20
C GLN A 165 14.00 10.15 -2.17
N ASP A 166 13.57 10.56 -0.98
CA ASP A 166 12.39 11.40 -0.80
C ASP A 166 12.58 12.83 -1.37
N SER A 167 13.71 13.10 -1.98
CA SER A 167 14.01 14.37 -2.64
C SER A 167 13.82 14.25 -4.16
N THR A 168 12.79 14.93 -4.68
CA THR A 168 12.48 15.01 -6.10
C THR A 168 13.54 15.72 -6.94
N LEU A 169 14.44 16.48 -6.29
CA LEU A 169 15.45 17.29 -6.98
C LEU A 169 16.63 16.49 -7.53
N GLN A 170 16.80 15.23 -7.10
CA GLN A 170 17.98 14.42 -7.44
C GLN A 170 17.67 13.13 -8.22
N ASP A 171 16.38 12.77 -8.38
CA ASP A 171 15.99 11.45 -8.89
C ASP A 171 15.51 11.45 -10.35
N ASP A 172 16.30 11.98 -11.27
CA ASP A 172 15.94 11.99 -12.69
C ASP A 172 15.75 10.58 -13.27
N PHE A 173 16.35 9.57 -12.63
CA PHE A 173 16.24 8.18 -13.05
C PHE A 173 14.90 7.53 -12.68
N VAL A 174 14.18 8.05 -11.65
CA VAL A 174 12.92 7.45 -11.18
C VAL A 174 11.88 7.43 -12.30
N GLY A 175 11.67 8.54 -12.97
CA GLY A 175 10.73 8.60 -14.08
C GLY A 175 11.11 7.70 -15.25
N ARG A 176 12.41 7.59 -15.56
CA ARG A 176 12.91 6.66 -16.59
C ARG A 176 12.61 5.21 -16.21
N MET A 177 12.84 4.84 -14.97
CA MET A 177 12.51 3.50 -14.45
C MET A 177 11.03 3.21 -14.54
N LEU A 178 10.16 4.14 -14.11
CA LEU A 178 8.71 3.96 -14.18
C LEU A 178 8.23 3.78 -15.61
N TRP A 179 8.74 4.59 -16.53
CA TRP A 179 8.44 4.45 -17.94
C TRP A 179 8.90 3.10 -18.49
N ALA A 180 10.10 2.65 -18.13
CA ALA A 180 10.63 1.36 -18.55
C ALA A 180 9.81 0.19 -17.97
N LEU A 181 9.54 0.20 -16.67
CA LEU A 181 8.78 -0.84 -15.98
C LEU A 181 7.33 -0.94 -16.46
N SER A 182 6.76 0.17 -16.94
CA SER A 182 5.40 0.21 -17.47
C SER A 182 5.27 -0.34 -18.90
N ASP A 183 6.31 -0.95 -19.45
CA ASP A 183 6.23 -1.55 -20.79
C ASP A 183 5.21 -2.69 -20.86
N LYS A 184 4.38 -2.70 -21.90
CA LYS A 184 3.28 -3.67 -22.08
C LYS A 184 3.77 -5.12 -22.18
N SER A 185 5.01 -5.34 -22.63
CA SER A 185 5.59 -6.68 -22.73
C SER A 185 5.86 -7.30 -21.35
N GLY A 186 6.01 -6.47 -20.29
CA GLY A 186 6.43 -6.90 -18.97
C GLY A 186 7.90 -7.33 -18.86
N LEU A 187 8.68 -7.28 -19.97
CA LEU A 187 10.07 -7.72 -19.98
C LEU A 187 10.98 -6.85 -19.11
N PRO A 188 10.92 -5.50 -19.17
CA PRO A 188 11.70 -4.66 -18.26
C PRO A 188 11.34 -4.89 -16.79
N ALA A 189 10.06 -5.11 -16.47
CA ALA A 189 9.62 -5.44 -15.11
C ALA A 189 10.14 -6.81 -14.67
N LYS A 190 10.17 -7.80 -15.57
CA LYS A 190 10.79 -9.10 -15.32
C LYS A 190 12.29 -8.94 -15.05
N ARG A 191 13.00 -8.15 -15.87
CA ARG A 191 14.42 -7.85 -15.67
C ARG A 191 14.68 -7.24 -14.30
N PHE A 192 13.83 -6.31 -13.85
CA PHE A 192 13.91 -5.71 -12.53
C PHE A 192 13.70 -6.74 -11.41
N ALA A 193 12.67 -7.58 -11.52
CA ALA A 193 12.37 -8.59 -10.51
C ALA A 193 13.46 -9.66 -10.35
N GLU A 194 14.13 -10.01 -11.45
CA GLU A 194 15.20 -11.02 -11.52
C GLU A 194 16.61 -10.41 -11.38
N PHE A 195 16.72 -9.11 -11.13
CA PHE A 195 18.01 -8.44 -11.01
C PHE A 195 18.77 -8.96 -9.77
N ASN A 196 20.08 -9.17 -9.90
CA ASN A 196 20.95 -9.61 -8.83
C ASN A 196 22.14 -8.65 -8.67
N PRO A 197 22.40 -8.18 -7.45
CA PRO A 197 21.59 -8.36 -6.23
C PRO A 197 20.20 -7.74 -6.34
N VAL A 198 19.28 -8.11 -5.44
CA VAL A 198 17.89 -7.65 -5.48
C VAL A 198 17.80 -6.11 -5.41
N PRO A 199 16.98 -5.47 -6.26
CA PRO A 199 16.73 -4.03 -6.18
C PRO A 199 16.17 -3.63 -4.81
N PRO A 200 16.62 -2.51 -4.22
CA PRO A 200 16.26 -2.10 -2.87
C PRO A 200 14.75 -1.83 -2.71
N LEU A 201 14.22 -2.09 -1.51
CA LEU A 201 12.79 -1.91 -1.19
C LEU A 201 12.37 -0.44 -1.27
N GLU A 202 13.30 0.49 -1.23
CA GLU A 202 13.09 1.92 -1.40
C GLU A 202 12.36 2.26 -2.71
N TRP A 203 12.50 1.43 -3.75
CA TRP A 203 11.68 1.56 -4.96
C TRP A 203 10.18 1.49 -4.66
N LEU A 204 9.74 0.57 -3.76
CA LEU A 204 8.35 0.49 -3.34
C LEU A 204 7.96 1.69 -2.47
N LEU A 205 8.79 1.98 -1.47
CA LEU A 205 8.45 2.93 -0.42
C LEU A 205 8.48 4.38 -0.91
N GLU A 206 9.43 4.72 -1.78
CA GLU A 206 9.69 6.08 -2.19
C GLU A 206 9.22 6.37 -3.64
N ALA A 207 9.46 5.45 -4.57
CA ALA A 207 9.23 5.70 -5.99
C ALA A 207 7.86 5.23 -6.49
N PHE A 208 7.36 4.10 -5.99
CA PHE A 208 6.09 3.54 -6.44
C PHE A 208 4.90 4.05 -5.61
N SER A 209 5.08 5.12 -4.85
CA SER A 209 4.01 5.73 -4.08
C SER A 209 3.22 6.72 -4.92
N HIS A 210 1.91 6.68 -4.77
CA HIS A 210 0.99 7.60 -5.44
C HIS A 210 1.25 9.07 -5.09
N GLU A 211 1.60 9.36 -3.85
CA GLU A 211 1.79 10.73 -3.34
C GLU A 211 2.99 11.43 -3.98
N ARG A 212 4.06 10.69 -4.23
CA ARG A 212 5.26 11.23 -4.85
C ARG A 212 5.01 11.74 -6.26
N PHE A 213 4.20 11.04 -7.05
CA PHE A 213 3.92 11.40 -8.43
C PHE A 213 2.90 12.51 -8.59
N LEU A 214 2.00 12.69 -7.65
CA LEU A 214 0.98 13.73 -7.71
C LEU A 214 1.52 15.13 -7.45
N GLN A 215 2.55 15.29 -6.62
CA GLN A 215 2.88 16.60 -6.09
C GLN A 215 4.00 17.35 -6.81
N ARG A 216 5.07 16.71 -7.26
CA ARG A 216 6.24 17.43 -7.75
C ARG A 216 6.93 16.81 -8.97
N ASP A 217 6.95 15.49 -9.09
CA ASP A 217 7.78 14.82 -10.09
C ASP A 217 7.17 14.86 -11.48
N LEU A 218 5.86 14.93 -11.59
CA LEU A 218 5.17 15.07 -12.87
C LEU A 218 5.54 16.38 -13.58
N ALA A 219 5.78 17.45 -12.83
CA ALA A 219 6.24 18.71 -13.40
C ALA A 219 7.64 18.58 -14.04
N ARG A 220 8.52 17.75 -13.48
CA ARG A 220 9.86 17.47 -14.05
C ARG A 220 9.79 16.72 -15.38
N PHE A 221 8.74 15.93 -15.59
CA PHE A 221 8.46 15.22 -16.83
C PHE A 221 7.53 16.00 -17.77
N GLY A 222 7.31 17.29 -17.52
CA GLY A 222 6.44 18.12 -18.32
C GLY A 222 4.94 17.92 -18.08
N PHE A 223 4.57 17.21 -17.04
CA PHE A 223 3.18 17.11 -16.63
C PHE A 223 2.84 18.26 -15.69
N SER A 224 1.85 19.08 -16.03
CA SER A 224 1.35 20.13 -15.15
C SER A 224 0.77 19.53 -13.86
N SER A 225 0.91 20.26 -12.75
CA SER A 225 0.18 19.93 -11.52
C SER A 225 -1.31 19.96 -11.83
N VAL A 226 -1.95 18.82 -11.73
CA VAL A 226 -3.36 18.69 -12.05
C VAL A 226 -4.17 19.01 -10.82
N LYS A 227 -5.32 19.65 -11.01
CA LYS A 227 -6.31 19.86 -9.97
C LYS A 227 -6.71 18.51 -9.36
N GLU A 228 -6.98 18.46 -8.06
CA GLU A 228 -7.36 17.25 -7.33
C GLU A 228 -8.47 16.42 -8.00
N GLU A 229 -9.39 17.07 -8.71
CA GLU A 229 -10.49 16.45 -9.45
C GLU A 229 -10.02 15.56 -10.61
N ASP A 230 -8.87 15.86 -11.20
CA ASP A 230 -8.25 15.06 -12.26
C ASP A 230 -7.18 14.07 -11.73
N ALA A 231 -7.08 13.86 -10.44
CA ALA A 231 -6.09 12.98 -9.81
C ALA A 231 -6.17 11.52 -10.28
N GLU A 232 -7.24 11.15 -10.98
CA GLU A 232 -7.43 9.80 -11.51
C GLU A 232 -6.51 9.42 -12.69
N LEU A 233 -5.90 10.39 -13.34
CA LEU A 233 -5.15 10.23 -14.59
C LEU A 233 -3.64 10.41 -14.39
N ARG A 234 -3.00 9.71 -13.44
CA ARG A 234 -1.63 10.05 -13.12
C ARG A 234 -0.63 8.97 -13.39
N PHE A 235 0.60 9.46 -13.63
CA PHE A 235 1.77 8.65 -13.84
C PHE A 235 2.18 8.00 -12.52
N SER A 236 1.61 6.88 -12.23
CA SER A 236 1.87 6.12 -11.01
C SER A 236 1.74 4.63 -11.31
N LEU A 237 2.45 3.77 -10.61
CA LEU A 237 2.21 2.34 -10.63
C LEU A 237 0.87 1.96 -10.01
N VAL A 238 0.27 2.87 -9.24
CA VAL A 238 -1.08 2.72 -8.68
C VAL A 238 -2.14 3.05 -9.73
N ARG A 239 -1.91 4.12 -10.52
CA ARG A 239 -2.79 4.53 -11.62
C ARG A 239 -1.95 4.89 -12.81
N ARG A 240 -2.16 4.24 -13.93
CA ARG A 240 -1.43 4.49 -15.15
C ARG A 240 -2.24 5.43 -16.05
N PRO A 241 -1.60 6.46 -16.64
CA PRO A 241 -2.26 7.29 -17.61
C PRO A 241 -2.45 6.52 -18.92
N ALA A 242 -3.30 7.03 -19.82
CA ALA A 242 -3.34 6.56 -21.18
C ALA A 242 -1.94 6.69 -21.84
N PRO A 243 -1.51 5.72 -22.61
CA PRO A 243 -2.16 4.52 -23.11
C PRO A 243 -2.09 3.32 -22.15
N TYR A 244 -1.77 3.52 -20.89
CA TYR A 244 -1.61 2.47 -19.88
C TYR A 244 -2.82 2.35 -18.96
N ASP A 245 -3.92 3.01 -19.27
CA ASP A 245 -5.20 2.99 -18.56
C ASP A 245 -5.82 1.60 -18.44
N HIS A 246 -5.45 0.67 -19.32
CA HIS A 246 -5.82 -0.74 -19.22
C HIS A 246 -5.08 -1.49 -18.08
N ALA A 247 -4.01 -0.90 -17.55
CA ALA A 247 -3.31 -1.47 -16.40
C ALA A 247 -4.05 -1.14 -15.11
N PRO A 248 -4.36 -2.15 -14.29
CA PRO A 248 -5.10 -1.93 -13.06
C PRO A 248 -4.29 -1.04 -12.10
N PRO A 249 -4.97 -0.30 -11.19
CA PRO A 249 -4.29 0.32 -10.07
C PRO A 249 -3.52 -0.75 -9.30
N MET A 250 -2.39 -0.37 -8.70
CA MET A 250 -1.59 -1.29 -7.90
C MET A 250 -2.38 -1.74 -6.68
N THR A 251 -2.89 -2.96 -6.73
CA THR A 251 -3.69 -3.57 -5.66
C THR A 251 -2.99 -4.78 -5.05
N LEU A 252 -1.67 -4.71 -4.90
CA LEU A 252 -0.92 -5.70 -4.14
C LEU A 252 -1.43 -5.79 -2.70
N ALA A 253 -1.76 -4.63 -2.12
CA ALA A 253 -2.44 -4.53 -0.83
C ALA A 253 -3.52 -3.44 -0.87
N SER A 254 -4.67 -3.67 -0.23
CA SER A 254 -5.81 -2.75 -0.21
C SER A 254 -6.65 -2.91 1.05
N SER A 255 -7.62 -2.02 1.24
CA SER A 255 -8.61 -2.11 2.33
C SER A 255 -9.87 -2.92 2.00
N GLY A 256 -9.99 -3.45 0.78
CA GLY A 256 -11.17 -4.19 0.37
C GLY A 256 -10.92 -5.11 -0.83
N SER A 257 -11.80 -6.07 -1.02
CA SER A 257 -11.76 -6.99 -2.16
C SER A 257 -12.02 -6.24 -3.45
N MET A 258 -10.96 -5.80 -4.10
CA MET A 258 -11.04 -5.33 -5.47
C MET A 258 -10.69 -6.49 -6.40
N ALA A 259 -11.56 -6.78 -7.33
CA ALA A 259 -11.25 -7.69 -8.44
C ALA A 259 -10.21 -6.99 -9.35
N SER A 260 -8.96 -7.01 -8.93
CA SER A 260 -7.88 -6.41 -9.70
C SER A 260 -7.47 -7.34 -10.82
N ARG A 261 -7.39 -6.80 -12.02
CA ARG A 261 -6.73 -7.50 -13.11
C ARG A 261 -5.23 -7.29 -12.98
N TRP A 262 -4.52 -8.30 -12.56
CA TRP A 262 -3.06 -8.29 -12.61
C TRP A 262 -2.60 -8.34 -14.05
N ASP A 263 -1.77 -7.38 -14.41
CA ASP A 263 -1.00 -7.42 -15.64
C ASP A 263 0.43 -7.96 -15.39
N GLY A 264 1.23 -8.01 -16.44
CA GLY A 264 2.60 -8.48 -16.35
C GLY A 264 3.48 -7.70 -15.37
N LEU A 265 3.25 -6.39 -15.20
CA LEU A 265 3.99 -5.57 -14.25
C LEU A 265 3.66 -5.96 -12.81
N MET A 266 2.38 -6.04 -12.45
CA MET A 266 1.97 -6.40 -11.08
C MET A 266 2.54 -7.77 -10.66
N PHE A 267 2.51 -8.72 -11.58
CA PHE A 267 3.09 -10.04 -11.34
C PHE A 267 4.60 -9.97 -11.07
N GLN A 268 5.34 -9.21 -11.87
CA GLN A 268 6.79 -9.10 -11.68
C GLN A 268 7.15 -8.33 -10.40
N LEU A 269 6.41 -7.29 -10.06
CA LEU A 269 6.61 -6.56 -8.80
C LEU A 269 6.32 -7.47 -7.58
N ALA A 270 5.28 -8.30 -7.64
CA ALA A 270 5.01 -9.29 -6.59
C ALA A 270 6.18 -10.27 -6.44
N ARG A 271 6.76 -10.76 -7.54
CA ARG A 271 7.97 -11.63 -7.53
C ARG A 271 9.18 -10.93 -6.92
N TRP A 272 9.37 -9.66 -7.24
CA TRP A 272 10.45 -8.86 -6.63
C TRP A 272 10.24 -8.73 -5.11
N LEU A 273 9.02 -8.41 -4.67
CA LEU A 273 8.71 -8.22 -3.24
C LEU A 273 8.87 -9.50 -2.41
N VAL A 274 8.66 -10.67 -3.00
CA VAL A 274 8.94 -11.96 -2.35
C VAL A 274 10.43 -12.13 -2.00
N ARG A 275 11.32 -11.34 -2.58
CA ARG A 275 12.75 -11.32 -2.23
C ARG A 275 13.09 -10.37 -1.07
N HIS A 276 12.06 -9.80 -0.39
CA HIS A 276 12.18 -8.88 0.75
C HIS A 276 11.39 -9.35 1.99
N LEU A 277 11.18 -10.66 2.14
CA LEU A 277 10.33 -11.22 3.20
C LEU A 277 10.85 -10.96 4.62
N ASP A 278 12.15 -10.66 4.78
CA ASP A 278 12.76 -10.31 6.08
C ASP A 278 12.83 -8.79 6.33
N ASP A 279 12.19 -7.98 5.50
CA ASP A 279 12.14 -6.55 5.73
C ASP A 279 10.80 -6.15 6.39
N PRO A 280 10.80 -5.70 7.66
CA PRO A 280 9.57 -5.34 8.37
C PRO A 280 8.83 -4.16 7.72
N ARG A 281 9.52 -3.30 6.98
CA ARG A 281 8.92 -2.18 6.26
C ARG A 281 7.92 -2.64 5.20
N LEU A 282 8.12 -3.83 4.62
CA LEU A 282 7.17 -4.41 3.66
C LEU A 282 5.84 -4.77 4.34
N ILE A 283 5.89 -5.37 5.53
CA ILE A 283 4.69 -5.70 6.31
C ILE A 283 3.96 -4.43 6.77
N ILE A 284 4.70 -3.42 7.21
CA ILE A 284 4.14 -2.11 7.58
C ILE A 284 3.45 -1.48 6.37
N TRP A 285 4.09 -1.50 5.19
CA TRP A 285 3.50 -0.99 3.95
C TRP A 285 2.17 -1.68 3.60
N ILE A 286 2.08 -3.02 3.80
CA ILE A 286 0.82 -3.77 3.61
C ILE A 286 -0.25 -3.28 4.59
N ALA A 287 0.10 -3.11 5.87
CA ALA A 287 -0.83 -2.66 6.90
C ALA A 287 -1.35 -1.23 6.64
N GLU A 288 -0.46 -0.30 6.27
CA GLU A 288 -0.79 1.09 5.91
C GLU A 288 -1.73 1.17 4.68
N ARG A 289 -1.67 0.18 3.80
CA ARG A 289 -2.54 0.05 2.61
C ARG A 289 -3.84 -0.71 2.85
N GLY A 290 -4.19 -0.96 4.10
CA GLY A 290 -5.46 -1.56 4.52
C GLY A 290 -5.37 -3.05 4.84
N GLY A 291 -4.19 -3.64 4.85
CA GLY A 291 -3.92 -4.95 5.43
C GLY A 291 -4.38 -6.18 4.64
N GLN A 292 -5.05 -6.01 3.50
CA GLN A 292 -5.44 -7.14 2.63
C GLN A 292 -4.52 -7.22 1.42
N MET A 293 -3.93 -8.39 1.21
CA MET A 293 -3.11 -8.70 0.05
C MET A 293 -3.95 -9.31 -1.08
N ASP A 294 -3.53 -9.08 -2.33
CA ASP A 294 -4.09 -9.81 -3.47
C ASP A 294 -3.80 -11.32 -3.35
N SER A 295 -4.79 -12.15 -3.70
CA SER A 295 -4.70 -13.61 -3.56
C SER A 295 -3.52 -14.24 -4.30
N ARG A 296 -3.13 -13.69 -5.44
CA ARG A 296 -1.98 -14.16 -6.23
C ARG A 296 -0.67 -13.84 -5.53
N TRP A 297 -0.59 -12.68 -4.89
CA TRP A 297 0.58 -12.33 -4.10
C TRP A 297 0.67 -13.19 -2.83
N ILE A 298 -0.46 -13.42 -2.15
CA ILE A 298 -0.54 -14.38 -1.04
C ILE A 298 0.06 -15.73 -1.47
N SER A 299 -0.38 -16.27 -2.61
CA SER A 299 0.12 -17.56 -3.10
C SER A 299 1.62 -17.55 -3.40
N LEU A 300 2.17 -16.45 -3.92
CA LEU A 300 3.61 -16.31 -4.16
C LEU A 300 4.41 -16.27 -2.85
N VAL A 301 3.94 -15.52 -1.86
CA VAL A 301 4.59 -15.43 -0.54
C VAL A 301 4.53 -16.77 0.17
N ASP A 302 3.36 -17.41 0.21
CA ASP A 302 3.15 -18.70 0.86
C ASP A 302 4.04 -19.79 0.24
N SER A 303 4.06 -19.87 -1.09
CA SER A 303 4.92 -20.83 -1.81
C SER A 303 6.42 -20.61 -1.53
N GLU A 304 6.86 -19.36 -1.41
CA GLU A 304 8.26 -19.06 -1.11
C GLU A 304 8.61 -19.39 0.34
N LEU A 305 7.73 -19.06 1.29
CA LEU A 305 7.92 -19.44 2.70
C LEU A 305 8.00 -20.97 2.87
N GLU A 306 7.15 -21.71 2.17
CA GLU A 306 7.18 -23.17 2.18
C GLU A 306 8.48 -23.72 1.54
N ARG A 307 8.92 -23.15 0.42
CA ARG A 307 10.20 -23.51 -0.23
C ARG A 307 11.38 -23.29 0.72
N LEU A 308 11.44 -22.13 1.37
CA LEU A 308 12.51 -21.80 2.34
C LEU A 308 12.48 -22.73 3.55
N ALA A 309 11.30 -23.02 4.10
CA ALA A 309 11.14 -23.97 5.21
C ALA A 309 11.57 -25.39 4.81
N THR A 310 11.35 -25.79 3.57
CA THR A 310 11.80 -27.08 3.05
C THR A 310 13.32 -27.14 2.93
N LEU A 311 13.95 -26.07 2.40
CA LEU A 311 15.41 -25.98 2.33
C LEU A 311 16.07 -26.05 3.71
N GLU A 312 15.48 -25.41 4.71
CA GLU A 312 15.96 -25.48 6.10
C GLU A 312 15.81 -26.89 6.68
N ARG A 313 14.66 -27.52 6.49
CA ARG A 313 14.40 -28.88 6.98
C ARG A 313 15.33 -29.91 6.34
N ASP A 314 15.63 -29.72 5.06
CA ASP A 314 16.54 -30.59 4.30
C ASP A 314 18.03 -30.30 4.60
N GLY A 315 18.35 -29.30 5.42
CA GLY A 315 19.73 -28.91 5.77
C GLY A 315 20.52 -28.31 4.61
N LYS A 316 19.83 -27.72 3.61
CA LYS A 316 20.46 -27.13 2.41
C LYS A 316 21.00 -25.73 2.68
N VAL A 317 21.92 -25.61 3.62
CA VAL A 317 22.49 -24.34 4.08
C VAL A 317 23.11 -23.54 2.92
N SER A 318 23.84 -24.22 2.03
CA SER A 318 24.51 -23.56 0.90
C SER A 318 23.53 -22.89 -0.07
N GLU A 319 22.33 -23.47 -0.27
CA GLU A 319 21.29 -22.86 -1.11
C GLU A 319 20.68 -21.62 -0.43
N LEU A 320 20.47 -21.68 0.89
CA LEU A 320 19.99 -20.55 1.68
C LEU A 320 21.01 -19.40 1.70
N ASP A 321 22.30 -19.69 1.79
CA ASP A 321 23.35 -18.68 1.76
C ASP A 321 23.45 -18.00 0.38
N LEU A 322 23.24 -18.73 -0.69
CA LEU A 322 23.14 -18.13 -2.04
C LEU A 322 21.93 -17.19 -2.14
N ILE A 323 20.78 -17.58 -1.59
CA ILE A 323 19.60 -16.71 -1.55
C ILE A 323 19.89 -15.44 -0.75
N ARG A 324 20.56 -15.54 0.41
CA ARG A 324 20.96 -14.38 1.22
C ARG A 324 21.95 -13.48 0.52
N LEU A 325 22.87 -14.04 -0.29
CA LEU A 325 23.81 -13.26 -1.09
C LEU A 325 23.09 -12.42 -2.15
N ASP A 326 22.14 -13.02 -2.86
CA ASP A 326 21.36 -12.35 -3.90
C ASP A 326 20.28 -11.41 -3.34
N ALA A 327 19.71 -11.77 -2.20
CA ALA A 327 18.63 -11.07 -1.51
C ALA A 327 18.85 -11.13 0.01
N PRO A 328 19.60 -10.17 0.60
CA PRO A 328 19.93 -10.19 2.02
C PRO A 328 18.72 -10.22 2.96
N LYS A 329 17.59 -9.70 2.49
CA LYS A 329 16.30 -9.70 3.18
C LYS A 329 15.29 -10.71 2.59
N GLY A 330 15.78 -11.71 1.86
CA GLY A 330 14.92 -12.71 1.21
C GLY A 330 14.53 -13.87 2.11
N VAL A 331 15.34 -14.19 3.13
CA VAL A 331 15.09 -15.32 4.05
C VAL A 331 14.63 -14.79 5.40
N PRO A 332 13.32 -14.82 5.69
CA PRO A 332 12.77 -14.24 6.90
C PRO A 332 13.18 -15.03 8.15
N ASP A 333 13.51 -14.31 9.21
CA ASP A 333 13.74 -14.88 10.54
C ASP A 333 12.44 -15.45 11.15
N PRO A 334 12.49 -16.20 12.25
CA PRO A 334 11.30 -16.79 12.87
C PRO A 334 10.23 -15.75 13.26
N LYS A 335 10.62 -14.53 13.65
CA LYS A 335 9.69 -13.48 14.03
C LYS A 335 9.00 -12.86 12.82
N MET A 336 9.77 -12.64 11.76
CA MET A 336 9.19 -12.21 10.48
C MET A 336 8.24 -13.27 9.91
N ARG A 337 8.54 -14.56 10.06
CA ARG A 337 7.62 -15.64 9.67
C ARG A 337 6.32 -15.62 10.49
N THR A 338 6.41 -15.31 11.77
CA THR A 338 5.21 -15.12 12.61
C THR A 338 4.37 -13.94 12.09
N LEU A 339 4.99 -12.81 11.78
CA LEU A 339 4.30 -11.67 11.19
C LEU A 339 3.65 -12.03 9.84
N TRP A 340 4.36 -12.76 8.98
CA TRP A 340 3.79 -13.24 7.72
C TRP A 340 2.60 -14.17 7.92
N ARG A 341 2.64 -15.09 8.91
CA ARG A 341 1.47 -15.93 9.23
C ARG A 341 0.24 -15.09 9.64
N ILE A 342 0.46 -14.02 10.40
CA ILE A 342 -0.61 -13.09 10.79
C ILE A 342 -1.18 -12.37 9.55
N VAL A 343 -0.32 -11.89 8.66
CA VAL A 343 -0.72 -11.20 7.42
C VAL A 343 -1.47 -12.15 6.49
N LEU A 344 -0.89 -13.30 6.16
CA LEU A 344 -1.47 -14.30 5.27
C LEU A 344 -2.78 -14.89 5.82
N GLY A 345 -2.87 -15.03 7.14
CA GLY A 345 -4.10 -15.45 7.83
C GLY A 345 -5.21 -14.38 7.87
N GLY A 346 -5.00 -13.21 7.25
CA GLY A 346 -5.97 -12.12 7.24
C GLY A 346 -6.26 -11.57 8.64
N ARG A 347 -5.26 -11.61 9.55
CA ARG A 347 -5.40 -11.16 10.94
C ARG A 347 -5.03 -9.69 11.12
N LEU A 348 -4.63 -8.99 10.07
CA LEU A 348 -4.45 -7.53 10.15
C LEU A 348 -5.79 -6.81 10.24
N LYS A 349 -5.80 -5.72 11.00
CA LYS A 349 -6.94 -4.79 11.05
C LYS A 349 -7.11 -4.12 9.70
N THR A 350 -8.29 -4.25 9.13
CA THR A 350 -8.69 -3.52 7.91
C THR A 350 -9.64 -2.41 8.28
N PRO A 351 -9.58 -1.25 7.63
CA PRO A 351 -10.59 -0.21 7.82
C PRO A 351 -11.97 -0.75 7.43
N LEU A 352 -12.87 -0.82 8.40
CA LEU A 352 -14.27 -1.12 8.15
C LEU A 352 -15.07 0.18 8.06
N SER A 353 -16.19 0.15 7.34
CA SER A 353 -17.15 1.25 7.41
C SER A 353 -17.73 1.30 8.83
N GLY A 354 -17.44 2.35 9.59
CA GLY A 354 -17.82 2.47 11.00
C GLY A 354 -19.31 2.22 11.27
N GLY A 355 -19.60 1.69 12.47
CA GLY A 355 -20.96 1.49 12.95
C GLY A 355 -21.64 0.21 12.47
N LEU A 356 -20.89 -0.79 12.01
CA LEU A 356 -21.46 -2.10 11.64
C LEU A 356 -22.07 -2.79 12.85
N LEU A 357 -21.41 -2.76 13.99
CA LEU A 357 -21.91 -3.35 15.23
C LEU A 357 -23.21 -2.67 15.71
N TYR A 358 -23.29 -1.34 15.55
CA TYR A 358 -24.53 -0.61 15.88
C TYR A 358 -25.70 -1.01 14.96
N ARG A 359 -25.44 -1.23 13.67
CA ARG A 359 -26.45 -1.75 12.72
C ARG A 359 -26.84 -3.19 13.07
N TRP A 360 -25.86 -4.01 13.45
CA TRP A 360 -26.10 -5.38 13.91
C TRP A 360 -27.02 -5.42 15.13
N ILE A 361 -26.80 -4.58 16.14
CA ILE A 361 -27.68 -4.49 17.33
C ILE A 361 -29.10 -4.10 16.96
N LYS A 362 -29.29 -3.15 16.05
CA LYS A 362 -30.65 -2.80 15.58
C LYS A 362 -31.36 -3.97 14.93
N ARG A 363 -30.63 -4.79 14.18
CA ARG A 363 -31.17 -6.01 13.58
C ARG A 363 -31.49 -7.07 14.64
N LEU A 364 -30.60 -7.28 15.62
CA LEU A 364 -30.83 -8.19 16.72
C LEU A 364 -32.14 -7.85 17.47
N ARG A 365 -32.37 -6.58 17.77
CA ARG A 365 -33.61 -6.13 18.44
C ARG A 365 -34.87 -6.38 17.62
N ARG A 366 -34.78 -6.38 16.32
CA ARG A 366 -35.91 -6.57 15.40
C ARG A 366 -36.18 -8.05 15.09
N GLU A 367 -35.13 -8.83 14.90
CA GLU A 367 -35.19 -10.19 14.32
C GLU A 367 -34.90 -11.29 15.35
N GLY A 368 -34.36 -10.94 16.52
CA GLY A 368 -33.77 -11.89 17.45
C GLY A 368 -32.45 -12.48 16.91
N LEU A 369 -31.77 -13.28 17.73
CA LEU A 369 -30.53 -13.94 17.32
C LEU A 369 -30.83 -15.09 16.34
N ASN A 370 -30.30 -14.99 15.14
CA ASN A 370 -30.34 -16.03 14.12
C ASN A 370 -28.91 -16.40 13.67
N THR A 371 -28.78 -17.45 12.86
CA THR A 371 -27.47 -17.94 12.39
C THR A 371 -26.68 -16.88 11.63
N SER A 372 -27.32 -16.07 10.78
CA SER A 372 -26.68 -15.00 10.03
C SER A 372 -26.10 -13.93 10.95
N LEU A 373 -26.88 -13.44 11.91
CA LEU A 373 -26.45 -12.47 12.90
C LEU A 373 -25.33 -13.02 13.80
N ARG A 374 -25.40 -14.31 14.16
CA ARG A 374 -24.34 -14.98 14.93
C ARG A 374 -23.01 -15.01 14.17
N MET A 375 -23.04 -15.36 12.89
CA MET A 375 -21.83 -15.38 12.03
C MET A 375 -21.27 -13.96 11.81
N GLU A 376 -22.15 -12.98 11.61
CA GLU A 376 -21.77 -11.58 11.45
C GLU A 376 -21.11 -11.03 12.72
N LEU A 377 -21.67 -11.32 13.91
CA LEU A 377 -21.07 -10.92 15.18
C LEU A 377 -19.67 -11.49 15.37
N ARG A 378 -19.46 -12.77 15.05
CA ARG A 378 -18.11 -13.38 15.10
C ARG A 378 -17.11 -12.63 14.22
N SER A 379 -17.54 -12.21 13.04
CA SER A 379 -16.68 -11.42 12.14
C SER A 379 -16.36 -10.03 12.71
N LEU A 380 -17.36 -9.35 13.29
CA LEU A 380 -17.20 -8.02 13.90
C LEU A 380 -16.31 -8.04 15.16
N LEU A 381 -16.42 -9.09 15.97
CA LEU A 381 -15.62 -9.27 17.19
C LEU A 381 -14.32 -10.05 16.96
N SER A 382 -13.99 -10.41 15.71
CA SER A 382 -12.79 -11.17 15.39
C SER A 382 -11.53 -10.40 15.84
N PRO A 383 -10.62 -11.03 16.61
CA PRO A 383 -9.35 -10.43 16.99
C PRO A 383 -8.48 -10.12 15.78
N LYS A 384 -7.89 -8.94 15.78
CA LYS A 384 -7.03 -8.41 14.73
C LYS A 384 -5.81 -7.73 15.33
N ILE A 385 -4.77 -7.58 14.51
CA ILE A 385 -3.54 -6.88 14.86
C ILE A 385 -3.44 -5.60 14.04
N THR A 386 -3.19 -4.48 14.69
CA THR A 386 -2.71 -3.26 14.02
C THR A 386 -1.20 -3.28 14.00
N LEU A 387 -0.60 -2.83 12.89
CA LEU A 387 0.83 -2.70 12.74
C LEU A 387 1.18 -1.25 12.39
N ARG A 388 2.24 -0.75 13.02
CA ARG A 388 2.75 0.61 12.81
C ARG A 388 4.26 0.59 12.77
N ARG A 389 4.87 1.67 12.28
CA ARG A 389 6.30 1.88 12.42
C ARG A 389 6.67 1.96 13.90
N PRO A 390 7.73 1.28 14.35
CA PRO A 390 8.18 1.39 15.73
C PRO A 390 8.57 2.85 16.02
N PHE A 391 8.19 3.32 17.18
CA PHE A 391 8.61 4.63 17.66
C PHE A 391 10.08 4.53 18.09
N VAL A 392 10.97 5.08 17.29
CA VAL A 392 12.41 5.19 17.63
C VAL A 392 12.59 6.50 18.38
N TRP A 393 12.93 6.43 19.66
CA TRP A 393 13.38 7.60 20.39
C TRP A 393 14.83 7.89 19.96
N ASP A 394 15.10 9.10 19.48
CA ASP A 394 16.45 9.60 19.19
C ASP A 394 17.32 9.57 20.46
N GLY A 395 17.99 8.49 20.75
CA GLY A 395 18.84 8.34 21.95
C GLY A 395 19.16 6.92 22.36
N GLU A 396 18.40 5.93 21.94
CA GLU A 396 18.73 4.52 22.19
C GLU A 396 19.39 3.89 20.94
N VAL A 397 20.69 4.10 20.82
CA VAL A 397 21.54 3.13 20.11
C VAL A 397 21.55 1.90 20.99
N ALA A 398 20.95 0.80 20.53
CA ALA A 398 21.02 -0.48 21.20
C ALA A 398 22.48 -0.98 21.11
N ASP A 399 23.29 -0.58 22.09
CA ASP A 399 24.57 -1.21 22.41
C ASP A 399 24.27 -2.50 23.18
N GLY A 400 24.36 -3.64 22.50
CA GLY A 400 24.19 -4.93 23.15
C GLY A 400 23.97 -6.05 22.13
N ALA A 401 25.04 -6.61 21.58
CA ALA A 401 25.01 -7.91 20.94
C ALA A 401 24.58 -8.94 21.99
N ASP A 402 23.35 -9.42 21.93
CA ASP A 402 22.79 -10.66 22.48
C ASP A 402 21.38 -10.57 23.11
N GLU A 403 20.62 -9.50 22.91
CA GLU A 403 19.20 -9.56 23.25
C GLU A 403 18.40 -10.05 22.05
N THR A 404 17.67 -11.15 22.25
CA THR A 404 16.66 -11.62 21.28
C THR A 404 15.70 -10.48 20.95
N VAL A 405 15.90 -9.86 19.78
CA VAL A 405 15.05 -8.76 19.28
C VAL A 405 13.58 -9.14 19.45
N ARG A 406 12.79 -8.40 20.19
CA ARG A 406 11.35 -8.65 20.33
C ARG A 406 10.62 -8.21 19.08
N ILE A 407 9.47 -8.84 18.77
CA ILE A 407 8.65 -8.43 17.61
C ILE A 407 8.30 -6.94 17.67
N LYS A 408 8.11 -6.37 18.87
CA LYS A 408 7.87 -4.93 19.07
C LYS A 408 9.02 -4.01 18.64
N GLN A 409 10.23 -4.53 18.52
CA GLN A 409 11.36 -3.77 17.99
C GLN A 409 11.36 -3.75 16.45
N LEU A 410 10.75 -4.73 15.81
CA LEU A 410 10.58 -4.78 14.36
C LEU A 410 9.38 -3.93 13.90
N VAL A 411 8.26 -4.07 14.60
CA VAL A 411 7.00 -3.39 14.30
C VAL A 411 6.29 -3.05 15.61
N ASP A 412 5.73 -1.85 15.72
CA ASP A 412 4.80 -1.54 16.81
C ASP A 412 3.44 -2.17 16.49
N TRP A 413 2.86 -2.88 17.45
CA TRP A 413 1.61 -3.59 17.22
C TRP A 413 0.67 -3.51 18.42
N ASP A 414 -0.62 -3.62 18.14
CA ASP A 414 -1.66 -3.70 19.16
C ASP A 414 -2.73 -4.72 18.77
N LEU A 415 -3.27 -5.44 19.78
CA LEU A 415 -4.40 -6.34 19.63
C LEU A 415 -5.70 -5.54 19.72
N VAL A 416 -6.50 -5.63 18.68
CA VAL A 416 -7.79 -4.93 18.54
C VAL A 416 -8.87 -5.89 18.06
N LEU A 417 -10.11 -5.44 17.99
CA LEU A 417 -11.19 -6.18 17.34
C LEU A 417 -11.44 -5.67 15.92
N ALA A 418 -12.10 -6.48 15.09
CA ALA A 418 -12.38 -6.11 13.71
C ALA A 418 -13.25 -4.85 13.63
N GLU A 419 -14.24 -4.69 14.48
CA GLU A 419 -15.01 -3.44 14.64
C GLU A 419 -14.38 -2.55 15.72
N ASP A 420 -14.58 -1.24 15.60
CA ASP A 420 -14.10 -0.25 16.57
C ASP A 420 -15.15 0.04 17.64
N ASN A 421 -14.72 0.53 18.80
CA ASN A 421 -15.57 0.97 19.90
C ASN A 421 -16.56 -0.11 20.41
N VAL A 422 -16.17 -1.37 20.37
CA VAL A 422 -17.01 -2.52 20.76
C VAL A 422 -17.53 -2.35 22.20
N HIS A 423 -16.64 -1.99 23.13
CA HIS A 423 -16.98 -1.80 24.52
C HIS A 423 -18.10 -0.75 24.71
N ALA A 424 -17.96 0.42 24.09
CA ALA A 424 -18.95 1.49 24.20
C ALA A 424 -20.31 1.09 23.63
N VAL A 425 -20.31 0.35 22.50
CA VAL A 425 -21.54 -0.05 21.81
C VAL A 425 -22.28 -1.13 22.61
N LEU A 426 -21.58 -2.03 23.29
CA LEU A 426 -22.18 -3.18 23.99
C LEU A 426 -22.54 -2.87 25.44
N GLN A 427 -21.90 -1.91 26.10
CA GLN A 427 -22.24 -1.51 27.48
C GLN A 427 -23.69 -1.04 27.65
N ASP A 428 -24.25 -0.38 26.66
CA ASP A 428 -25.64 0.13 26.69
C ASP A 428 -26.71 -0.96 26.43
N GLN A 429 -26.31 -2.23 26.22
CA GLN A 429 -27.22 -3.28 25.75
C GLN A 429 -27.68 -4.26 26.84
N SER A 430 -27.76 -3.86 28.06
CA SER A 430 -28.02 -4.74 29.24
C SER A 430 -29.40 -5.40 29.26
N LYS A 431 -30.33 -5.13 28.36
CA LYS A 431 -31.73 -5.63 28.40
C LYS A 431 -32.28 -6.07 27.02
N GLY A 432 -33.29 -6.94 27.05
CA GLY A 432 -34.06 -7.34 25.88
C GLY A 432 -33.45 -8.50 25.08
N GLU A 433 -33.41 -8.39 23.74
CA GLU A 433 -32.95 -9.48 22.87
C GLU A 433 -31.45 -9.80 23.05
N TRP A 434 -30.65 -8.83 23.52
CA TRP A 434 -29.24 -9.07 23.84
C TRP A 434 -29.08 -10.04 25.03
N GLU A 435 -29.84 -9.83 26.10
CA GLU A 435 -29.83 -10.70 27.27
C GLU A 435 -30.21 -12.15 26.93
N LYS A 436 -31.20 -12.34 26.03
CA LYS A 436 -31.58 -13.65 25.52
C LYS A 436 -30.52 -14.28 24.61
N ALA A 437 -29.76 -13.46 23.90
CA ALA A 437 -28.71 -13.93 22.99
C ALA A 437 -27.45 -14.39 23.72
N LEU A 438 -27.07 -13.76 24.84
CA LEU A 438 -25.82 -14.01 25.56
C LEU A 438 -25.55 -15.49 25.86
N PRO A 439 -26.47 -16.29 26.45
CA PRO A 439 -26.19 -17.69 26.75
C PRO A 439 -25.97 -18.53 25.49
N LEU A 440 -26.54 -18.13 24.35
CA LEU A 440 -26.37 -18.81 23.06
C LEU A 440 -25.03 -18.47 22.40
N LEU A 441 -24.41 -17.35 22.77
CA LEU A 441 -23.15 -16.85 22.21
C LEU A 441 -21.92 -17.32 23.00
N HIS A 442 -22.09 -17.99 24.14
CA HIS A 442 -20.99 -18.39 25.03
C HIS A 442 -19.83 -19.08 24.27
N SER A 443 -20.13 -20.10 23.48
CA SER A 443 -19.10 -20.86 22.76
C SER A 443 -18.37 -20.01 21.69
N ASP A 444 -19.07 -19.09 21.06
CA ASP A 444 -18.44 -18.17 20.09
C ASP A 444 -17.52 -17.18 20.77
N LEU A 445 -17.94 -16.62 21.90
CA LEU A 445 -17.14 -15.68 22.70
C LEU A 445 -15.91 -16.36 23.29
N GLN A 446 -16.04 -17.61 23.77
CA GLN A 446 -14.92 -18.40 24.22
C GLN A 446 -13.90 -18.63 23.10
N GLN A 447 -14.36 -19.01 21.90
CA GLN A 447 -13.45 -19.22 20.77
C GLN A 447 -12.76 -17.92 20.36
N LEU A 448 -13.47 -16.79 20.29
CA LEU A 448 -12.90 -15.49 19.99
C LEU A 448 -11.84 -15.07 21.03
N LEU A 449 -12.08 -15.36 22.30
CA LEU A 449 -11.09 -15.10 23.35
C LEU A 449 -9.87 -16.02 23.21
N CYS A 450 -10.04 -17.29 22.88
CA CYS A 450 -8.94 -18.20 22.56
C CYS A 450 -8.14 -17.69 21.35
N ASP A 451 -8.80 -17.21 20.31
CA ASP A 451 -8.16 -16.63 19.11
C ASP A 451 -7.34 -15.38 19.47
N ALA A 452 -7.86 -14.52 20.37
CA ALA A 452 -7.15 -13.33 20.84
C ALA A 452 -5.88 -13.70 21.64
N LEU A 453 -6.00 -14.64 22.56
CA LEU A 453 -4.87 -15.13 23.38
C LEU A 453 -3.86 -15.90 22.52
N GLY A 454 -4.33 -16.62 21.51
CA GLY A 454 -3.47 -17.28 20.52
C GLY A 454 -2.62 -16.28 19.73
N LEU A 455 -3.20 -15.16 19.29
CA LEU A 455 -2.44 -14.07 18.65
C LEU A 455 -1.41 -13.46 19.60
N LEU A 456 -1.77 -13.23 20.88
CA LEU A 456 -0.82 -12.74 21.89
C LEU A 456 0.31 -13.74 22.12
N ARG A 457 0.01 -15.05 22.12
CA ARG A 457 1.03 -16.11 22.23
C ARG A 457 1.98 -16.10 21.02
N ASP A 458 1.46 -16.01 19.81
CA ASP A 458 2.27 -15.92 18.59
C ASP A 458 3.20 -14.71 18.60
N LEU A 459 2.75 -13.60 19.20
CA LEU A 459 3.52 -12.36 19.33
C LEU A 459 4.44 -12.32 20.57
N GLY A 460 4.45 -13.38 21.40
CA GLY A 460 5.30 -13.51 22.56
C GLY A 460 4.82 -12.74 23.80
N GLU A 461 3.52 -12.39 23.87
CA GLU A 461 2.92 -11.66 25.00
C GLU A 461 1.94 -12.51 25.82
N ALA A 462 1.81 -13.80 25.51
CA ALA A 462 1.05 -14.76 26.30
C ALA A 462 1.69 -16.16 26.25
N ASP A 463 1.61 -16.88 27.34
CA ASP A 463 1.94 -18.29 27.46
C ASP A 463 1.00 -18.98 28.47
N ASP A 464 1.36 -20.19 28.90
CA ASP A 464 0.57 -20.95 29.88
C ASP A 464 0.64 -20.38 31.30
N LEU A 465 1.55 -19.43 31.57
CA LEU A 465 1.86 -18.88 32.90
C LEU A 465 1.50 -17.40 33.02
N VAL A 466 1.68 -16.66 31.94
CA VAL A 466 1.50 -15.20 31.92
C VAL A 466 0.75 -14.77 30.67
N ASP A 467 -0.18 -13.86 30.81
CA ASP A 467 -0.79 -13.10 29.72
C ASP A 467 -1.07 -11.65 30.14
N ARG A 468 -1.45 -10.82 29.19
CA ARG A 468 -1.67 -9.38 29.45
C ARG A 468 -3.00 -9.07 30.14
N SER A 469 -3.90 -10.03 30.30
CA SER A 469 -5.27 -9.75 30.73
C SER A 469 -5.33 -9.11 32.13
N TYR A 470 -4.42 -9.45 33.00
CA TYR A 470 -4.42 -8.87 34.36
C TYR A 470 -4.01 -7.39 34.41
N TRP A 471 -3.28 -6.91 33.39
CA TRP A 471 -2.99 -5.50 33.19
C TRP A 471 -4.15 -4.76 32.51
N ASP A 472 -4.63 -5.35 31.40
CA ASP A 472 -5.62 -4.70 30.56
C ASP A 472 -7.02 -4.75 31.18
N LEU A 473 -7.34 -5.80 31.97
CA LEU A 473 -8.56 -5.95 32.78
C LEU A 473 -8.19 -6.39 34.19
N PRO A 474 -7.96 -5.46 35.13
CA PRO A 474 -7.51 -5.78 36.50
C PRO A 474 -8.40 -6.75 37.27
N SER A 475 -9.70 -6.77 37.06
CA SER A 475 -10.63 -7.67 37.73
C SER A 475 -11.66 -8.25 36.75
N ILE A 476 -11.90 -9.56 36.81
CA ILE A 476 -13.01 -10.20 36.10
C ILE A 476 -14.35 -9.70 36.59
N THR A 477 -14.49 -9.48 37.92
CA THR A 477 -15.68 -8.85 38.49
C THR A 477 -15.78 -7.39 38.02
N PRO A 478 -16.96 -6.89 37.64
CA PRO A 478 -17.16 -5.49 37.33
C PRO A 478 -16.64 -4.59 38.46
N HIS A 479 -15.74 -3.68 38.11
CA HIS A 479 -15.10 -2.78 39.08
C HIS A 479 -14.81 -1.43 38.43
N TRP A 480 -14.86 -0.34 39.19
CA TRP A 480 -14.62 1.00 38.68
C TRP A 480 -13.20 1.21 38.13
N GLN A 481 -12.24 0.38 38.51
CA GLN A 481 -10.87 0.38 38.00
C GLN A 481 -10.72 -0.37 36.67
N ASN A 482 -11.73 -1.12 36.24
CA ASN A 482 -11.75 -1.78 34.90
C ASN A 482 -11.97 -0.77 33.79
N ARG A 483 -11.19 0.32 33.78
CA ARG A 483 -11.22 1.32 32.74
C ARG A 483 -10.17 0.95 31.68
N SER A 484 -10.51 0.00 30.83
CA SER A 484 -9.63 -0.36 29.72
C SER A 484 -9.94 0.47 28.48
N PHE A 485 -8.89 0.96 27.83
CA PHE A 485 -8.98 1.57 26.51
C PHE A 485 -8.76 0.53 25.38
N ARG A 486 -8.69 -0.76 25.74
CA ARG A 486 -8.39 -1.86 24.81
C ARG A 486 -9.63 -2.67 24.56
N ASP A 487 -10.18 -2.56 23.36
CA ASP A 487 -11.45 -3.20 22.99
C ASP A 487 -11.42 -4.73 23.11
N TRP A 488 -10.26 -5.38 22.97
CA TRP A 488 -10.19 -6.84 23.04
C TRP A 488 -10.59 -7.42 24.40
N VAL A 489 -10.44 -6.67 25.50
CA VAL A 489 -10.88 -7.13 26.85
C VAL A 489 -12.40 -7.28 26.94
N SER A 490 -13.14 -6.64 26.03
CA SER A 490 -14.60 -6.85 25.94
C SER A 490 -14.95 -8.32 25.71
N LEU A 491 -14.06 -9.12 25.09
CA LEU A 491 -14.29 -10.56 24.93
C LEU A 491 -14.30 -11.28 26.28
N ILE A 492 -13.47 -10.86 27.24
CA ILE A 492 -13.44 -11.42 28.59
C ILE A 492 -14.74 -11.07 29.33
N GLU A 493 -15.13 -9.79 29.26
CA GLU A 493 -16.35 -9.31 29.90
C GLU A 493 -17.60 -9.96 29.31
N LEU A 494 -17.70 -10.06 27.98
CA LEU A 494 -18.80 -10.71 27.29
C LEU A 494 -18.90 -12.21 27.61
N LEU A 495 -17.76 -12.88 27.71
CA LEU A 495 -17.72 -14.30 28.06
C LEU A 495 -18.18 -14.52 29.51
N ARG A 496 -17.72 -13.66 30.44
CA ARG A 496 -18.21 -13.63 31.84
C ARG A 496 -19.73 -13.44 31.90
N ASP A 497 -20.25 -12.44 31.16
CA ASP A 497 -21.66 -12.08 31.18
C ASP A 497 -22.53 -13.18 30.53
N ALA A 498 -22.03 -13.81 29.45
CA ALA A 498 -22.68 -14.95 28.85
C ALA A 498 -22.75 -16.16 29.79
N TRP A 499 -21.68 -16.42 30.56
CA TRP A 499 -21.66 -17.46 31.56
C TRP A 499 -22.63 -17.16 32.70
N LEU A 500 -22.69 -15.92 33.22
CA LEU A 500 -23.66 -15.49 34.24
C LEU A 500 -25.11 -15.70 33.77
N ALA A 501 -25.39 -15.41 32.46
CA ALA A 501 -26.69 -15.63 31.90
C ALA A 501 -27.04 -17.14 31.77
N VAL A 502 -26.06 -18.00 31.46
CA VAL A 502 -26.24 -19.46 31.51
C VAL A 502 -26.52 -19.91 32.93
N ARG A 503 -25.76 -19.43 33.91
CA ARG A 503 -25.92 -19.80 35.30
C ARG A 503 -27.31 -19.50 35.83
N ALA A 504 -27.88 -18.36 35.48
CA ALA A 504 -29.24 -17.97 35.90
C ALA A 504 -30.33 -18.94 35.43
N THR A 505 -30.05 -19.80 34.41
CA THR A 505 -31.02 -20.73 33.82
C THR A 505 -30.64 -22.20 34.01
N ASP A 506 -29.33 -22.50 34.09
CA ASP A 506 -28.80 -23.88 34.16
C ASP A 506 -27.48 -23.88 34.98
N GLU A 507 -27.60 -24.06 36.29
CA GLU A 507 -26.46 -24.10 37.23
C GLU A 507 -25.49 -25.24 36.90
N SER A 508 -26.02 -26.45 36.64
CA SER A 508 -25.18 -27.62 36.34
C SER A 508 -24.31 -27.41 35.10
N ARG A 509 -24.88 -26.82 34.05
CA ARG A 509 -24.14 -26.48 32.82
C ARG A 509 -23.09 -25.41 33.10
N SER A 510 -23.41 -24.38 33.89
CA SER A 510 -22.47 -23.33 34.23
C SER A 510 -21.26 -23.84 35.03
N THR A 511 -21.48 -24.81 35.91
CA THR A 511 -20.42 -25.50 36.66
C THR A 511 -19.46 -26.24 35.71
N LEU A 512 -19.98 -27.05 34.80
CA LEU A 512 -19.15 -27.75 33.83
C LEU A 512 -18.35 -26.79 32.95
N MET A 513 -18.95 -25.66 32.55
CA MET A 513 -18.26 -24.62 31.79
C MET A 513 -17.10 -24.00 32.56
N ALA A 514 -17.30 -23.68 33.85
CA ALA A 514 -16.26 -23.13 34.71
C ALA A 514 -15.11 -24.13 34.94
N GLN A 515 -15.43 -25.43 35.11
CA GLN A 515 -14.42 -26.49 35.18
C GLN A 515 -13.61 -26.58 33.88
N ALA A 516 -14.28 -26.56 32.73
CA ALA A 516 -13.61 -26.59 31.44
C ALA A 516 -12.71 -25.37 31.20
N TRP A 517 -13.06 -24.20 31.71
CA TRP A 517 -12.19 -23.03 31.63
C TRP A 517 -10.87 -23.23 32.37
N PHE A 518 -10.87 -23.89 33.52
CA PHE A 518 -9.63 -24.14 34.23
C PHE A 518 -8.65 -25.02 33.48
N GLU A 519 -9.12 -25.87 32.55
CA GLU A 519 -8.28 -26.72 31.70
C GLU A 519 -7.65 -25.96 30.52
N ILE A 520 -8.18 -24.80 30.12
CA ILE A 520 -7.66 -24.02 29.00
C ILE A 520 -6.31 -23.39 29.41
N PRO A 521 -5.23 -23.52 28.60
CA PRO A 521 -3.87 -23.17 29.01
C PRO A 521 -3.56 -21.66 28.89
N TYR A 522 -4.40 -20.81 29.50
CA TYR A 522 -4.16 -19.37 29.60
C TYR A 522 -4.57 -18.84 30.97
N PRO A 523 -3.76 -17.96 31.58
CA PRO A 523 -4.10 -17.32 32.86
C PRO A 523 -5.47 -16.63 32.87
N THR A 524 -5.87 -16.00 31.76
CA THR A 524 -7.19 -15.39 31.60
C THR A 524 -8.33 -16.39 31.91
N PHE A 525 -8.22 -17.62 31.43
CA PHE A 525 -9.24 -18.65 31.70
C PHE A 525 -9.19 -19.18 33.12
N LYS A 526 -8.00 -19.24 33.75
CA LYS A 526 -7.87 -19.53 35.17
C LYS A 526 -8.58 -18.47 36.01
N ARG A 527 -8.41 -17.18 35.64
CA ARG A 527 -9.12 -16.06 36.29
C ARG A 527 -10.64 -16.18 36.16
N LEU A 528 -11.14 -16.54 34.96
CA LEU A 528 -12.58 -16.76 34.74
C LEU A 528 -13.10 -17.94 35.58
N ALA A 529 -12.35 -19.03 35.69
CA ALA A 529 -12.70 -20.18 36.50
C ALA A 529 -12.73 -19.83 38.03
N LEU A 530 -11.72 -19.09 38.49
CA LEU A 530 -11.69 -18.61 39.88
C LEU A 530 -12.79 -17.57 40.17
N PHE A 531 -13.13 -16.73 39.21
CA PHE A 531 -14.29 -15.86 39.29
C PHE A 531 -15.58 -16.68 39.42
N ALA A 532 -15.75 -17.74 38.64
CA ALA A 532 -16.91 -18.62 38.72
C ALA A 532 -16.97 -19.34 40.11
N ALA A 533 -15.83 -19.82 40.59
CA ALA A 533 -15.72 -20.43 41.93
C ALA A 533 -16.08 -19.47 43.06
N SER A 534 -15.86 -18.16 42.87
CA SER A 534 -16.27 -17.15 43.86
C SER A 534 -17.77 -16.89 43.95
N GLN A 535 -18.55 -17.49 43.03
CA GLN A 535 -20.02 -17.42 43.05
C GLN A 535 -20.58 -18.56 43.95
N ASP A 536 -21.62 -18.27 44.69
CA ASP A 536 -22.18 -19.22 45.66
C ASP A 536 -22.50 -20.58 45.05
N ASN A 537 -21.99 -21.64 45.65
CA ASN A 537 -22.26 -23.05 45.28
C ASN A 537 -21.97 -23.43 43.81
N CYS A 538 -21.09 -22.71 43.13
CA CYS A 538 -20.77 -23.03 41.74
C CYS A 538 -19.73 -24.14 41.62
N ILE A 539 -18.65 -24.06 42.39
CA ILE A 539 -17.56 -25.05 42.41
C ILE A 539 -17.33 -25.46 43.86
N GLU A 540 -17.26 -26.78 44.12
CA GLU A 540 -17.04 -27.30 45.45
C GLU A 540 -15.68 -26.86 46.01
N GLN A 541 -15.63 -26.68 47.35
CA GLN A 541 -14.44 -26.15 48.01
C GLN A 541 -13.19 -27.01 47.77
N GLU A 542 -13.33 -28.32 47.84
CA GLU A 542 -12.22 -29.23 47.57
C GLU A 542 -11.63 -29.00 46.17
N GLN A 543 -12.48 -28.82 45.19
CA GLN A 543 -12.04 -28.65 43.79
C GLN A 543 -11.32 -27.32 43.55
N TRP A 544 -11.83 -26.18 44.05
CA TRP A 544 -11.11 -24.92 43.84
C TRP A 544 -9.83 -24.82 44.71
N VAL A 545 -9.78 -25.50 45.87
CA VAL A 545 -8.55 -25.64 46.66
C VAL A 545 -7.50 -26.42 45.86
N ASP A 546 -7.90 -27.55 45.25
CA ASP A 546 -7.00 -28.31 44.38
C ASP A 546 -6.46 -27.47 43.24
N TRP A 547 -7.31 -26.65 42.61
CA TRP A 547 -6.87 -25.71 41.55
C TRP A 547 -5.81 -24.72 42.04
N LEU A 548 -5.97 -24.17 43.26
CA LEU A 548 -5.01 -23.23 43.82
C LEU A 548 -3.69 -23.90 44.22
N LEU A 549 -3.75 -25.15 44.65
CA LEU A 549 -2.57 -25.92 45.07
C LEU A 549 -1.85 -26.62 43.93
N LEU A 550 -2.43 -26.65 42.73
CA LEU A 550 -1.81 -27.24 41.56
C LEU A 550 -0.42 -26.64 41.30
N ASP A 551 0.56 -27.47 40.90
CA ASP A 551 1.92 -27.06 40.59
C ASP A 551 2.56 -26.22 41.75
N GLU A 552 2.55 -26.75 42.97
CA GLU A 552 3.12 -26.13 44.17
C GLU A 552 2.45 -24.78 44.55
N GLY A 553 1.15 -24.64 44.29
CA GLY A 553 0.42 -23.43 44.60
C GLY A 553 0.61 -22.29 43.60
N ARG A 554 0.95 -22.62 42.40
CA ARG A 554 1.22 -21.64 41.34
C ARG A 554 0.13 -20.60 41.21
N TRP A 555 -1.13 -21.02 41.10
CA TRP A 555 -2.23 -20.08 40.90
C TRP A 555 -2.62 -19.31 42.14
N LEU A 556 -2.26 -19.83 43.31
CA LEU A 556 -2.40 -19.11 44.61
C LEU A 556 -1.47 -17.90 44.67
N TRP A 557 -0.23 -18.05 44.17
CA TRP A 557 0.81 -17.03 44.28
C TRP A 557 1.04 -16.24 42.97
N SER A 558 0.37 -16.59 41.89
CA SER A 558 0.52 -15.89 40.62
C SER A 558 -0.03 -14.45 40.68
N GLN A 559 0.77 -13.51 40.18
CA GLN A 559 0.31 -12.13 40.03
C GLN A 559 -0.89 -12.03 39.09
N CYS A 560 -0.97 -12.91 38.09
CA CYS A 560 -2.06 -12.90 37.10
C CYS A 560 -3.41 -13.19 37.73
N THR A 561 -3.49 -14.04 38.75
CA THR A 561 -4.74 -14.52 39.41
C THR A 561 -5.02 -13.87 40.76
N ALA A 562 -4.10 -13.08 41.27
CA ALA A 562 -4.11 -12.58 42.65
C ALA A 562 -5.46 -11.96 43.08
N ARG A 563 -6.12 -11.19 42.24
CA ARG A 563 -7.40 -10.53 42.56
C ARG A 563 -8.54 -11.52 42.69
N GLU A 564 -8.64 -12.44 41.75
CA GLU A 564 -9.68 -13.48 41.74
C GLU A 564 -9.48 -14.45 42.88
N VAL A 565 -8.23 -14.80 43.21
CA VAL A 565 -7.88 -15.62 44.40
C VAL A 565 -8.28 -14.93 45.69
N LEU A 566 -7.88 -13.68 45.90
CA LEU A 566 -8.25 -12.94 47.11
C LEU A 566 -9.77 -12.83 47.28
N ARG A 567 -10.49 -12.58 46.17
CA ARG A 567 -11.95 -12.55 46.19
C ARG A 567 -12.54 -13.90 46.54
N LEU A 568 -12.04 -14.99 45.96
CA LEU A 568 -12.51 -16.35 46.25
C LEU A 568 -12.31 -16.69 47.71
N LEU A 569 -11.14 -16.44 48.30
CA LEU A 569 -10.84 -16.69 49.70
C LEU A 569 -11.71 -15.86 50.67
N VAL A 570 -12.08 -14.64 50.31
CA VAL A 570 -12.95 -13.79 51.12
C VAL A 570 -14.40 -14.24 51.08
N LEU A 571 -14.87 -14.78 49.95
CA LEU A 571 -16.29 -15.12 49.77
C LEU A 571 -16.61 -16.58 50.08
N GLN A 572 -15.66 -17.50 49.92
CA GLN A 572 -15.87 -18.95 50.01
C GLN A 572 -14.89 -19.65 50.96
N GLY A 573 -13.92 -18.92 51.55
CA GLY A 573 -12.89 -19.42 52.46
C GLY A 573 -13.24 -19.45 53.95
#